data_24767bffacd18a395e869972fb6298a5
#
_entry.id   24767bffacd18a395e869972fb6298a5
#
_cell.length_a   1.000
_cell.length_b   1.000
_cell.length_c   1.000
_cell.angle_alpha   90.00
_cell.angle_beta   90.00
_cell.angle_gamma   90.00
#
_symmetry.space_group_name_H-M   'P 1'
#
loop_
_entity.id
_entity.type
_entity.pdbx_description
1 polymer ?
#
loop_
_entity_poly.entity_id
_entity_poly.type
_entity_poly.pdbx_seq_one_letter_code
_entity_poly.pdbx_strand_id
1 'polypeptide(L)'
;MLTLKLISEETERVIKGLEKKHFDNAKETIEKVLEYDRMRREYQQKLDNNKQQQNLLSKQIGGLMKEGKKDEANEIKNKVAELKAADKDLQTNMEKAQADMTDLLLTIPNIANVDVPEGKDANDNVVVKEGGEKPTFEGKALCHWDLCERYNLVDFELGVKITGAGFPIYIGKMARFQRALEAFFLDEARKSGYLEVQPPLVVNQASGLGTGQLPDKEGQMYHAEVDDLYLIPTAEVPVTNIFRDEILDEKDLPIKRCAYSSCFRREAGSYGKDVRGLNRLHQFDKVEIVRIDTPQHSYQSLNEMLEHVEHLLMKLELPYHILRLCGGDMSFTSAICYDFEVWSAAQERWLEVSSVSNFESYQANRLHCRYRRAEDKKIELCHTLNGSALALPRIVAAIMENNQTAVGIRVPKVLVPYCGFEMLDDKHF
;
A
#
# COMPACT_ATOMS: atom_id res chain seq x y z
N MET A 1 2.40 -2.75 10.34
CA MET A 1 1.74 -3.43 11.50
C MET A 1 1.56 -2.47 12.64
N LEU A 2 0.55 -2.70 13.48
CA LEU A 2 0.35 -1.90 14.68
C LEU A 2 1.55 -2.01 15.63
N THR A 3 1.86 -0.93 16.35
CA THR A 3 2.94 -0.96 17.34
C THR A 3 2.44 -1.56 18.66
N LEU A 4 3.31 -2.29 19.37
CA LEU A 4 2.96 -2.80 20.71
C LEU A 4 2.61 -1.68 21.69
N LYS A 5 3.24 -0.50 21.53
CA LYS A 5 2.94 0.69 22.33
C LYS A 5 1.48 1.10 22.16
N LEU A 6 1.03 1.27 20.90
CA LEU A 6 -0.36 1.62 20.61
C LEU A 6 -1.35 0.57 21.17
N ILE A 7 -1.05 -0.73 20.95
CA ILE A 7 -1.89 -1.83 21.43
C ILE A 7 -2.00 -1.82 22.96
N SER A 8 -0.90 -1.57 23.70
CA SER A 8 -0.89 -1.62 25.14
C SER A 8 -1.43 -0.35 25.83
N GLU A 9 -1.21 0.83 25.22
CA GLU A 9 -1.63 2.11 25.80
C GLU A 9 -3.08 2.46 25.41
N GLU A 10 -3.56 2.02 24.25
CA GLU A 10 -4.86 2.39 23.70
C GLU A 10 -5.67 1.15 23.26
N THR A 11 -5.63 0.07 24.04
CA THR A 11 -6.22 -1.24 23.72
C THR A 11 -7.68 -1.16 23.26
N GLU A 12 -8.53 -0.40 23.96
CA GLU A 12 -9.95 -0.25 23.59
C GLU A 12 -10.14 0.48 22.25
N ARG A 13 -9.33 1.51 21.99
CA ARG A 13 -9.35 2.22 20.70
C ARG A 13 -8.94 1.29 19.56
N VAL A 14 -7.91 0.47 19.79
CA VAL A 14 -7.44 -0.51 18.80
C VAL A 14 -8.53 -1.52 18.50
N ILE A 15 -9.17 -2.11 19.51
CA ILE A 15 -10.26 -3.08 19.30
C ILE A 15 -11.40 -2.44 18.51
N LYS A 16 -11.89 -1.26 18.90
CA LYS A 16 -12.96 -0.55 18.19
C LYS A 16 -12.60 -0.23 16.73
N GLY A 17 -11.34 0.19 16.49
CA GLY A 17 -10.88 0.48 15.12
C GLY A 17 -10.78 -0.76 14.24
N LEU A 18 -10.50 -1.93 14.82
CA LEU A 18 -10.52 -3.23 14.13
C LEU A 18 -11.94 -3.72 13.88
N GLU A 19 -12.84 -3.59 14.86
CA GLU A 19 -14.26 -3.91 14.73
C GLU A 19 -14.92 -3.08 13.62
N LYS A 20 -14.57 -1.78 13.51
CA LYS A 20 -15.04 -0.89 12.43
C LYS A 20 -14.65 -1.40 11.04
N LYS A 21 -13.51 -2.11 10.93
CA LYS A 21 -13.06 -2.79 9.70
C LYS A 21 -13.57 -4.23 9.58
N HIS A 22 -14.53 -4.64 10.40
CA HIS A 22 -15.09 -6.00 10.44
C HIS A 22 -14.02 -7.09 10.66
N PHE A 23 -12.96 -6.78 11.40
CA PHE A 23 -11.95 -7.77 11.75
C PHE A 23 -12.49 -8.70 12.83
N ASP A 24 -12.65 -9.98 12.48
CA ASP A 24 -13.19 -11.01 13.36
C ASP A 24 -12.31 -11.23 14.59
N ASN A 25 -12.94 -11.46 15.75
CA ASN A 25 -12.26 -11.78 17.01
C ASN A 25 -11.21 -10.73 17.41
N ALA A 26 -11.47 -9.44 17.14
CA ALA A 26 -10.53 -8.35 17.38
C ALA A 26 -10.02 -8.36 18.83
N LYS A 27 -10.91 -8.50 19.81
CA LYS A 27 -10.56 -8.51 21.21
C LYS A 27 -9.64 -9.67 21.60
N GLU A 28 -10.02 -10.88 21.24
CA GLU A 28 -9.25 -12.10 21.53
C GLU A 28 -7.87 -12.06 20.87
N THR A 29 -7.81 -11.52 19.65
CA THR A 29 -6.55 -11.38 18.91
C THR A 29 -5.61 -10.40 19.59
N ILE A 30 -6.11 -9.25 20.04
CA ILE A 30 -5.32 -8.25 20.75
C ILE A 30 -4.88 -8.75 22.14
N GLU A 31 -5.76 -9.44 22.88
CA GLU A 31 -5.40 -10.07 24.14
C GLU A 31 -4.26 -11.09 23.98
N LYS A 32 -4.29 -11.87 22.90
CA LYS A 32 -3.23 -12.84 22.58
C LYS A 32 -1.90 -12.17 22.23
N VAL A 33 -1.92 -11.06 21.49
CA VAL A 33 -0.70 -10.26 21.21
C VAL A 33 -0.08 -9.78 22.55
N LEU A 34 -0.90 -9.24 23.45
CA LEU A 34 -0.45 -8.77 24.76
C LEU A 34 0.07 -9.91 25.65
N GLU A 35 -0.51 -11.12 25.52
CA GLU A 35 -0.02 -12.31 26.21
C GLU A 35 1.37 -12.70 25.72
N TYR A 36 1.59 -12.77 24.41
CA TYR A 36 2.91 -13.07 23.84
C TYR A 36 3.96 -12.02 24.22
N ASP A 37 3.62 -10.72 24.24
CA ASP A 37 4.55 -9.68 24.69
C ASP A 37 4.89 -9.84 26.18
N ARG A 38 3.91 -10.19 27.04
CA ARG A 38 4.15 -10.48 28.45
C ARG A 38 5.10 -11.68 28.62
N MET A 39 4.85 -12.79 27.92
CA MET A 39 5.71 -13.97 27.95
C MET A 39 7.14 -13.64 27.53
N ARG A 40 7.30 -12.90 26.41
CA ARG A 40 8.60 -12.45 25.91
C ARG A 40 9.35 -11.62 26.97
N ARG A 41 8.67 -10.66 27.61
CA ARG A 41 9.25 -9.83 28.67
C ARG A 41 9.65 -10.65 29.90
N GLU A 42 8.84 -11.61 30.30
CA GLU A 42 9.15 -12.51 31.43
C GLU A 42 10.39 -13.37 31.13
N TYR A 43 10.51 -13.94 29.93
CA TYR A 43 11.69 -14.68 29.53
C TYR A 43 12.95 -13.79 29.46
N GLN A 44 12.82 -12.58 28.92
CA GLN A 44 13.91 -11.60 28.90
C GLN A 44 14.37 -11.27 30.32
N GLN A 45 13.46 -11.01 31.25
CA GLN A 45 13.78 -10.69 32.65
C GLN A 45 14.50 -11.87 33.33
N LYS A 46 14.05 -13.10 33.11
CA LYS A 46 14.72 -14.31 33.64
C LYS A 46 16.15 -14.45 33.08
N LEU A 47 16.33 -14.22 31.78
CA LEU A 47 17.67 -14.25 31.14
C LEU A 47 18.59 -13.18 31.74
N ASP A 48 18.11 -11.96 31.94
CA ASP A 48 18.91 -10.87 32.51
C ASP A 48 19.30 -11.17 33.97
N ASN A 49 18.36 -11.71 34.77
CA ASN A 49 18.63 -12.17 36.12
C ASN A 49 19.68 -13.29 36.16
N ASN A 50 19.53 -14.29 35.32
CA ASN A 50 20.51 -15.40 35.22
C ASN A 50 21.90 -14.89 34.83
N LYS A 51 22.01 -13.99 33.85
CA LYS A 51 23.28 -13.35 33.46
C LYS A 51 23.91 -12.58 34.62
N GLN A 52 23.11 -11.85 35.38
CA GLN A 52 23.58 -11.14 36.57
C GLN A 52 24.13 -12.12 37.62
N GLN A 53 23.40 -13.21 37.92
CA GLN A 53 23.85 -14.25 38.82
C GLN A 53 25.12 -14.95 38.36
N GLN A 54 25.22 -15.32 37.08
CA GLN A 54 26.41 -15.92 36.51
C GLN A 54 27.65 -15.01 36.69
N ASN A 55 27.51 -13.70 36.48
CA ASN A 55 28.56 -12.72 36.66
C ASN A 55 29.04 -12.63 38.12
N LEU A 56 28.09 -12.66 39.06
CA LEU A 56 28.42 -12.66 40.53
C LEU A 56 29.14 -13.94 40.93
N LEU A 57 28.62 -15.11 40.54
CA LEU A 57 29.19 -16.41 40.85
C LEU A 57 30.59 -16.57 40.19
N SER A 58 30.77 -16.08 38.98
CA SER A 58 32.06 -16.13 38.28
C SER A 58 33.17 -15.31 39.03
N LYS A 59 32.77 -14.17 39.62
CA LYS A 59 33.69 -13.39 40.43
C LYS A 59 34.06 -14.14 41.74
N GLN A 60 33.10 -14.85 42.36
CA GLN A 60 33.35 -15.66 43.56
C GLN A 60 34.31 -16.82 43.31
N ILE A 61 34.18 -17.50 42.14
CA ILE A 61 35.10 -18.57 41.72
C ILE A 61 36.54 -18.07 41.73
N GLY A 62 36.80 -16.86 41.18
CA GLY A 62 38.14 -16.27 41.14
C GLY A 62 38.71 -15.99 42.51
N GLY A 63 37.88 -15.60 43.50
CA GLY A 63 38.27 -15.40 44.89
C GLY A 63 38.63 -16.73 45.61
N LEU A 64 37.70 -17.71 45.51
CA LEU A 64 37.87 -19.02 46.16
C LEU A 64 39.07 -19.79 45.62
N MET A 65 39.35 -19.66 44.30
CA MET A 65 40.56 -20.28 43.71
C MET A 65 41.87 -19.68 44.23
N LYS A 66 41.89 -18.37 44.52
CA LYS A 66 43.03 -17.69 45.16
C LYS A 66 43.22 -18.11 46.63
N GLU A 67 42.13 -18.41 47.33
CA GLU A 67 42.13 -18.90 48.72
C GLU A 67 42.40 -20.41 48.84
N GLY A 68 42.55 -21.14 47.72
CA GLY A 68 42.80 -22.59 47.71
C GLY A 68 41.56 -23.47 47.95
N LYS A 69 40.37 -22.90 48.04
CA LYS A 69 39.06 -23.58 48.31
C LYS A 69 38.49 -24.19 47.02
N LYS A 70 39.11 -25.26 46.53
CA LYS A 70 38.79 -25.86 45.23
C LYS A 70 37.41 -26.51 45.20
N ASP A 71 36.95 -27.13 46.26
CA ASP A 71 35.68 -27.83 46.31
C ASP A 71 34.48 -26.84 46.24
N GLU A 72 34.55 -25.75 47.02
CA GLU A 72 33.57 -24.66 46.97
C GLU A 72 33.55 -23.97 45.57
N ALA A 73 34.72 -23.79 44.98
CA ALA A 73 34.82 -23.23 43.61
C ALA A 73 34.16 -24.15 42.57
N ASN A 74 34.27 -25.48 42.69
CA ASN A 74 33.64 -26.45 41.82
C ASN A 74 32.10 -26.48 41.96
N GLU A 75 31.58 -26.38 43.18
CA GLU A 75 30.12 -26.26 43.39
C GLU A 75 29.57 -25.02 42.70
N ILE A 76 30.25 -23.88 42.80
CA ILE A 76 29.82 -22.67 42.12
C ILE A 76 29.93 -22.79 40.59
N LYS A 77 30.95 -23.46 40.09
CA LYS A 77 31.06 -23.77 38.65
C LYS A 77 29.86 -24.59 38.14
N ASN A 78 29.43 -25.58 38.93
CA ASN A 78 28.27 -26.39 38.57
C ASN A 78 26.98 -25.52 38.54
N LYS A 79 26.77 -24.63 39.52
CA LYS A 79 25.66 -23.68 39.47
C LYS A 79 25.71 -22.75 38.26
N VAL A 80 26.87 -22.26 37.88
CA VAL A 80 27.02 -21.45 36.65
C VAL A 80 26.70 -22.28 35.42
N ALA A 81 27.08 -23.57 35.38
CA ALA A 81 26.73 -24.45 34.25
C ALA A 81 25.22 -24.72 34.16
N GLU A 82 24.53 -24.92 35.30
CA GLU A 82 23.08 -25.08 35.36
C GLU A 82 22.35 -23.81 34.85
N LEU A 83 22.77 -22.61 35.31
CA LEU A 83 22.23 -21.36 34.82
C LEU A 83 22.42 -21.17 33.31
N LYS A 84 23.60 -21.53 32.76
CA LYS A 84 23.83 -21.48 31.33
C LYS A 84 22.99 -22.46 30.54
N ALA A 85 22.70 -23.65 31.07
CA ALA A 85 21.80 -24.61 30.43
C ALA A 85 20.36 -24.05 30.41
N ALA A 86 19.90 -23.47 31.53
CA ALA A 86 18.57 -22.84 31.61
C ALA A 86 18.43 -21.63 30.65
N ASP A 87 19.50 -20.86 30.42
CA ASP A 87 19.50 -19.72 29.50
C ASP A 87 19.15 -20.14 28.06
N LYS A 88 19.59 -21.31 27.63
CA LYS A 88 19.29 -21.82 26.29
C LYS A 88 17.80 -22.05 26.09
N ASP A 89 17.14 -22.65 27.07
CA ASP A 89 15.69 -22.92 27.01
C ASP A 89 14.90 -21.61 27.11
N LEU A 90 15.32 -20.68 27.97
CA LEU A 90 14.70 -19.36 28.11
C LEU A 90 14.83 -18.56 26.80
N GLN A 91 16.01 -18.59 26.16
CA GLN A 91 16.25 -17.93 24.88
C GLN A 91 15.34 -18.50 23.78
N THR A 92 15.26 -19.83 23.67
CA THR A 92 14.39 -20.50 22.69
C THR A 92 12.91 -20.14 22.90
N ASN A 93 12.46 -20.14 24.16
CA ASN A 93 11.07 -19.76 24.46
C ASN A 93 10.78 -18.29 24.20
N MET A 94 11.75 -17.40 24.45
CA MET A 94 11.64 -15.98 24.16
C MET A 94 11.54 -15.73 22.64
N GLU A 95 12.42 -16.37 21.88
CA GLU A 95 12.44 -16.29 20.41
C GLU A 95 11.13 -16.82 19.81
N LYS A 96 10.62 -17.91 20.34
CA LYS A 96 9.32 -18.47 19.94
C LYS A 96 8.17 -17.49 20.22
N ALA A 97 8.11 -16.96 21.45
CA ALA A 97 7.07 -15.98 21.79
C ALA A 97 7.14 -14.71 20.91
N GLN A 98 8.36 -14.27 20.57
CA GLN A 98 8.57 -13.15 19.65
C GLN A 98 8.10 -13.49 18.22
N ALA A 99 8.40 -14.67 17.71
CA ALA A 99 7.98 -15.11 16.39
C ALA A 99 6.46 -15.25 16.30
N ASP A 100 5.83 -15.96 17.24
CA ASP A 100 4.37 -16.15 17.33
C ASP A 100 3.64 -14.80 17.41
N MET A 101 4.19 -13.84 18.17
CA MET A 101 3.66 -12.47 18.25
C MET A 101 3.79 -11.73 16.94
N THR A 102 4.93 -11.83 16.26
CA THR A 102 5.17 -11.14 14.98
C THR A 102 4.26 -11.70 13.90
N ASP A 103 4.13 -13.01 13.80
CA ASP A 103 3.24 -13.68 12.85
C ASP A 103 1.78 -13.24 13.06
N LEU A 104 1.33 -13.17 14.32
CA LEU A 104 0.00 -12.69 14.64
C LEU A 104 -0.19 -11.21 14.26
N LEU A 105 0.78 -10.33 14.60
CA LEU A 105 0.73 -8.90 14.24
C LEU A 105 0.67 -8.67 12.72
N LEU A 106 1.30 -9.51 11.92
CA LEU A 106 1.23 -9.43 10.46
C LEU A 106 -0.17 -9.74 9.91
N THR A 107 -1.01 -10.44 10.67
CA THR A 107 -2.39 -10.76 10.27
C THR A 107 -3.41 -9.72 10.67
N ILE A 108 -3.05 -8.76 11.53
CA ILE A 108 -3.93 -7.72 12.04
C ILE A 108 -3.92 -6.52 11.08
N PRO A 109 -5.07 -6.04 10.59
CA PRO A 109 -5.13 -4.84 9.74
C PRO A 109 -4.78 -3.57 10.52
N ASN A 110 -4.59 -2.49 9.81
CA ASN A 110 -4.51 -1.17 10.43
C ASN A 110 -5.88 -0.78 11.01
N ILE A 111 -5.89 0.03 12.06
CA ILE A 111 -7.12 0.53 12.65
C ILE A 111 -7.72 1.65 11.79
N ALA A 112 -9.05 1.69 11.70
CA ALA A 112 -9.75 2.78 11.04
C ALA A 112 -9.62 4.08 11.86
N ASN A 113 -9.38 5.19 11.17
CA ASN A 113 -9.42 6.53 11.77
C ASN A 113 -10.85 6.86 12.26
N VAL A 114 -10.95 7.81 13.20
CA VAL A 114 -12.25 8.21 13.77
C VAL A 114 -13.21 8.76 12.72
N ASP A 115 -12.71 9.42 11.67
CA ASP A 115 -13.50 10.03 10.60
C ASP A 115 -13.98 9.03 9.53
N VAL A 116 -13.56 7.77 9.60
CA VAL A 116 -14.02 6.72 8.70
C VAL A 116 -15.48 6.39 9.04
N PRO A 117 -16.41 6.42 8.06
CA PRO A 117 -17.80 6.06 8.32
C PRO A 117 -17.96 4.57 8.65
N GLU A 118 -19.00 4.26 9.44
CA GLU A 118 -19.43 2.86 9.60
C GLU A 118 -20.02 2.36 8.29
N GLY A 119 -19.84 1.07 8.01
CA GLY A 119 -20.38 0.47 6.78
C GLY A 119 -19.77 -0.89 6.51
N LYS A 120 -20.43 -1.71 5.69
CA LYS A 120 -20.07 -3.09 5.41
C LYS A 120 -19.32 -3.27 4.09
N ASP A 121 -19.69 -2.48 3.10
CA ASP A 121 -19.16 -2.61 1.74
C ASP A 121 -19.23 -1.26 0.99
N ALA A 122 -18.86 -1.25 -0.29
CA ALA A 122 -18.80 -0.08 -1.14
C ALA A 122 -20.11 0.73 -1.22
N ASN A 123 -21.27 0.13 -0.94
CA ASN A 123 -22.56 0.86 -0.95
C ASN A 123 -22.70 1.83 0.24
N ASP A 124 -21.92 1.63 1.28
CA ASP A 124 -21.91 2.47 2.49
C ASP A 124 -20.84 3.58 2.42
N ASN A 125 -20.11 3.69 1.32
CA ASN A 125 -19.13 4.76 1.10
C ASN A 125 -19.85 6.12 0.97
N VAL A 126 -19.20 7.17 1.47
CA VAL A 126 -19.80 8.51 1.51
C VAL A 126 -19.21 9.40 0.43
N VAL A 127 -20.04 9.88 -0.50
CA VAL A 127 -19.65 10.93 -1.46
C VAL A 127 -19.35 12.21 -0.68
N VAL A 128 -18.10 12.66 -0.70
CA VAL A 128 -17.67 13.89 -0.01
C VAL A 128 -17.53 15.07 -0.96
N LYS A 129 -17.37 14.79 -2.26
CA LYS A 129 -17.28 15.82 -3.30
C LYS A 129 -17.66 15.23 -4.65
N GLU A 130 -18.20 16.06 -5.54
CA GLU A 130 -18.47 15.73 -6.93
C GLU A 130 -18.15 16.92 -7.82
N GLY A 131 -17.86 16.64 -9.10
CA GLY A 131 -17.56 17.68 -10.08
C GLY A 131 -17.62 17.19 -11.51
N GLY A 132 -17.52 18.14 -12.45
CA GLY A 132 -17.69 17.91 -13.88
C GLY A 132 -19.17 17.68 -14.29
N GLU A 133 -19.42 17.78 -15.59
CA GLU A 133 -20.77 17.60 -16.16
C GLU A 133 -20.82 16.29 -16.97
N LYS A 134 -21.85 15.47 -16.74
CA LYS A 134 -22.06 14.25 -17.51
C LYS A 134 -22.40 14.61 -18.96
N PRO A 135 -21.73 13.98 -19.95
CA PRO A 135 -22.03 14.27 -21.36
C PRO A 135 -23.42 13.78 -21.75
N THR A 136 -24.02 14.50 -22.69
CA THR A 136 -25.30 14.12 -23.31
C THR A 136 -25.05 13.70 -24.76
N PHE A 137 -25.75 12.65 -25.21
CA PHE A 137 -25.62 12.11 -26.55
C PHE A 137 -26.97 12.08 -27.28
N GLU A 138 -26.95 12.31 -28.59
CA GLU A 138 -28.06 12.03 -29.47
C GLU A 138 -28.13 10.50 -29.74
N GLY A 139 -28.68 9.74 -28.81
CA GLY A 139 -28.75 8.28 -28.89
C GLY A 139 -27.91 7.58 -27.86
N LYS A 140 -27.72 6.27 -28.01
CA LYS A 140 -27.00 5.44 -27.05
C LYS A 140 -25.49 5.56 -27.27
N ALA A 141 -24.74 5.91 -26.26
CA ALA A 141 -23.28 5.87 -26.25
C ALA A 141 -22.77 4.44 -26.43
N LEU A 142 -21.70 4.27 -27.22
CA LEU A 142 -20.99 2.99 -27.36
C LEU A 142 -20.03 2.77 -26.20
N CYS A 143 -19.95 1.55 -25.72
CA CYS A 143 -18.98 1.17 -24.72
C CYS A 143 -17.53 1.23 -25.28
N HIS A 144 -16.56 1.45 -24.42
CA HIS A 144 -15.17 1.57 -24.85
C HIS A 144 -14.65 0.34 -25.59
N TRP A 145 -15.09 -0.88 -25.28
CA TRP A 145 -14.71 -2.09 -26.02
C TRP A 145 -15.26 -2.10 -27.46
N ASP A 146 -16.48 -1.59 -27.69
CA ASP A 146 -17.06 -1.45 -29.03
C ASP A 146 -16.33 -0.34 -29.84
N LEU A 147 -15.90 0.74 -29.15
CA LEU A 147 -15.08 1.80 -29.74
C LEU A 147 -13.65 1.31 -30.06
N CYS A 148 -13.06 0.45 -29.21
CA CYS A 148 -11.76 -0.19 -29.46
C CYS A 148 -11.81 -1.02 -30.73
N GLU A 149 -12.85 -1.83 -30.93
CA GLU A 149 -13.05 -2.63 -32.14
C GLU A 149 -13.28 -1.73 -33.37
N ARG A 150 -14.22 -0.78 -33.25
CA ARG A 150 -14.59 0.13 -34.34
C ARG A 150 -13.43 0.90 -34.96
N TYR A 151 -12.51 1.37 -34.11
CA TYR A 151 -11.37 2.20 -34.51
C TYR A 151 -10.03 1.47 -34.47
N ASN A 152 -10.03 0.15 -34.23
CA ASN A 152 -8.83 -0.68 -34.10
C ASN A 152 -7.78 -0.07 -33.15
N LEU A 153 -8.21 0.29 -31.95
CA LEU A 153 -7.38 0.99 -30.96
C LEU A 153 -6.76 0.05 -29.93
N VAL A 154 -7.50 -1.01 -29.56
CA VAL A 154 -7.05 -2.03 -28.59
C VAL A 154 -7.47 -3.40 -29.10
N ASP A 155 -6.53 -4.33 -29.17
CA ASP A 155 -6.77 -5.72 -29.56
C ASP A 155 -6.72 -6.63 -28.32
N PHE A 156 -7.89 -7.12 -27.91
CA PHE A 156 -8.02 -8.02 -26.78
C PHE A 156 -7.75 -9.48 -27.19
N GLU A 157 -8.10 -9.89 -28.42
CA GLU A 157 -7.91 -11.25 -28.91
C GLU A 157 -6.42 -11.56 -29.12
N LEU A 158 -5.66 -10.62 -29.66
CA LEU A 158 -4.22 -10.74 -29.78
C LEU A 158 -3.54 -10.83 -28.42
N GLY A 159 -4.04 -10.10 -27.42
CA GLY A 159 -3.60 -10.20 -26.04
C GLY A 159 -3.84 -11.59 -25.45
N VAL A 160 -5.02 -12.16 -25.68
CA VAL A 160 -5.35 -13.54 -25.27
C VAL A 160 -4.42 -14.55 -25.94
N LYS A 161 -4.12 -14.36 -27.23
CA LYS A 161 -3.19 -15.24 -27.99
C LYS A 161 -1.76 -15.24 -27.41
N ILE A 162 -1.27 -14.08 -26.94
CA ILE A 162 0.12 -13.94 -26.47
C ILE A 162 0.26 -14.37 -25.00
N THR A 163 -0.71 -14.01 -24.15
CA THR A 163 -0.57 -14.17 -22.69
C THR A 163 -1.80 -14.81 -22.05
N GLY A 164 -3.00 -14.30 -22.38
CA GLY A 164 -4.26 -14.70 -21.79
C GLY A 164 -5.22 -13.52 -21.66
N ALA A 165 -6.42 -13.76 -21.13
CA ALA A 165 -7.40 -12.70 -20.88
C ALA A 165 -6.83 -11.66 -19.90
N GLY A 166 -7.23 -10.40 -20.06
CA GLY A 166 -6.79 -9.31 -19.15
C GLY A 166 -5.42 -8.70 -19.48
N PHE A 167 -4.84 -9.02 -20.67
CA PHE A 167 -3.60 -8.46 -21.19
C PHE A 167 -3.86 -7.81 -22.56
N PRO A 168 -4.43 -6.59 -22.65
CA PRO A 168 -4.76 -5.93 -23.90
C PRO A 168 -3.52 -5.45 -24.65
N ILE A 169 -3.63 -5.34 -25.98
CA ILE A 169 -2.61 -4.74 -26.83
C ILE A 169 -3.13 -3.41 -27.37
N TYR A 170 -2.45 -2.33 -27.01
CA TYR A 170 -2.75 -0.98 -27.49
C TYR A 170 -2.08 -0.73 -28.83
N ILE A 171 -2.84 -0.21 -29.82
CA ILE A 171 -2.39 -0.10 -31.20
C ILE A 171 -2.36 1.37 -31.68
N GLY A 172 -1.37 1.73 -32.48
CA GLY A 172 -1.28 3.01 -33.15
C GLY A 172 -1.48 4.23 -32.27
N LYS A 173 -2.49 5.04 -32.58
CA LYS A 173 -2.82 6.24 -31.79
C LYS A 173 -3.11 5.95 -30.32
N MET A 174 -3.70 4.80 -30.01
CA MET A 174 -3.97 4.45 -28.60
C MET A 174 -2.69 4.14 -27.82
N ALA A 175 -1.71 3.47 -28.42
CA ALA A 175 -0.42 3.26 -27.76
C ALA A 175 0.30 4.59 -27.49
N ARG A 176 0.17 5.57 -28.42
CA ARG A 176 0.69 6.92 -28.18
C ARG A 176 -0.12 7.68 -27.12
N PHE A 177 -1.44 7.51 -27.11
CA PHE A 177 -2.34 8.12 -26.12
C PHE A 177 -2.03 7.65 -24.70
N GLN A 178 -1.73 6.35 -24.49
CA GLN A 178 -1.27 5.81 -23.22
C GLN A 178 0.00 6.53 -22.72
N ARG A 179 1.02 6.65 -23.57
CA ARG A 179 2.25 7.37 -23.21
C ARG A 179 2.04 8.87 -22.99
N ALA A 180 1.05 9.46 -23.67
CA ALA A 180 0.68 10.86 -23.47
C ALA A 180 0.04 11.10 -22.10
N LEU A 181 -0.84 10.19 -21.65
CA LEU A 181 -1.41 10.21 -20.29
C LEU A 181 -0.32 10.05 -19.23
N GLU A 182 0.58 9.07 -19.41
CA GLU A 182 1.73 8.85 -18.54
C GLU A 182 2.56 10.14 -18.37
N ALA A 183 3.01 10.72 -19.51
CA ALA A 183 3.83 11.92 -19.50
C ALA A 183 3.09 13.12 -18.84
N PHE A 184 1.81 13.28 -19.15
CA PHE A 184 0.99 14.32 -18.55
C PHE A 184 0.87 14.17 -17.04
N PHE A 185 0.59 12.98 -16.54
CA PHE A 185 0.44 12.75 -15.09
C PHE A 185 1.75 12.95 -14.33
N LEU A 186 2.87 12.49 -14.89
CA LEU A 186 4.20 12.70 -14.32
C LEU A 186 4.56 14.19 -14.30
N ASP A 187 4.30 14.93 -15.38
CA ASP A 187 4.57 16.37 -15.45
C ASP A 187 3.74 17.15 -14.42
N GLU A 188 2.47 16.81 -14.24
CA GLU A 188 1.61 17.44 -13.23
C GLU A 188 2.07 17.10 -11.80
N ALA A 189 2.49 15.84 -11.54
CA ALA A 189 3.08 15.45 -10.26
C ALA A 189 4.37 16.25 -9.97
N ARG A 190 5.26 16.40 -10.95
CA ARG A 190 6.49 17.22 -10.82
C ARG A 190 6.17 18.67 -10.53
N LYS A 191 5.17 19.28 -11.20
CA LYS A 191 4.70 20.65 -10.91
C LYS A 191 4.18 20.79 -9.48
N SER A 192 3.63 19.72 -8.90
CA SER A 192 3.19 19.67 -7.49
C SER A 192 4.32 19.33 -6.52
N GLY A 193 5.57 19.31 -6.98
CA GLY A 193 6.78 19.14 -6.16
C GLY A 193 7.15 17.67 -5.88
N TYR A 194 6.60 16.72 -6.62
CA TYR A 194 7.04 15.32 -6.53
C TYR A 194 8.34 15.11 -7.31
N LEU A 195 9.27 14.38 -6.72
CA LEU A 195 10.45 13.87 -7.42
C LEU A 195 10.08 12.57 -8.09
N GLU A 196 10.26 12.54 -9.42
CA GLU A 196 10.05 11.35 -10.24
C GLU A 196 11.13 10.31 -9.99
N VAL A 197 10.72 9.06 -9.85
CA VAL A 197 11.61 7.89 -9.74
C VAL A 197 11.11 6.79 -10.67
N GLN A 198 12.03 6.02 -11.24
CA GLN A 198 11.71 4.83 -12.04
C GLN A 198 12.11 3.59 -11.27
N PRO A 199 11.15 2.90 -10.60
CA PRO A 199 11.44 1.75 -9.76
C PRO A 199 11.54 0.46 -10.58
N PRO A 200 12.15 -0.61 -10.02
CA PRO A 200 12.05 -1.95 -10.59
C PRO A 200 10.60 -2.46 -10.55
N LEU A 201 10.24 -3.31 -11.53
CA LEU A 201 8.90 -3.94 -11.62
C LEU A 201 8.78 -5.24 -10.83
N VAL A 202 9.88 -5.69 -10.24
CA VAL A 202 9.94 -6.86 -9.36
C VAL A 202 10.55 -6.48 -8.03
N VAL A 203 10.06 -7.09 -6.95
CA VAL A 203 10.50 -6.82 -5.58
C VAL A 203 10.73 -8.11 -4.82
N ASN A 204 11.58 -8.07 -3.79
CA ASN A 204 11.76 -9.18 -2.86
C ASN A 204 10.64 -9.25 -1.81
N GLN A 205 10.60 -10.37 -1.08
CA GLN A 205 9.62 -10.62 -0.02
C GLN A 205 9.60 -9.50 1.04
N ALA A 206 10.76 -9.00 1.46
CA ALA A 206 10.85 -7.95 2.47
C ALA A 206 10.16 -6.64 2.02
N SER A 207 10.21 -6.33 0.73
CA SER A 207 9.51 -5.17 0.17
C SER A 207 7.99 -5.36 0.16
N GLY A 208 7.49 -6.54 -0.17
CA GLY A 208 6.08 -6.87 -0.09
C GLY A 208 5.54 -6.84 1.34
N LEU A 209 6.31 -7.34 2.31
CA LEU A 209 5.98 -7.27 3.74
C LEU A 209 5.96 -5.82 4.24
N GLY A 210 6.89 -4.99 3.79
CA GLY A 210 7.04 -3.60 4.23
C GLY A 210 5.81 -2.75 3.97
N THR A 211 5.18 -2.88 2.81
CA THR A 211 3.95 -2.15 2.45
C THR A 211 2.66 -2.91 2.77
N GLY A 212 2.76 -4.20 3.17
CA GLY A 212 1.61 -5.01 3.58
C GLY A 212 0.91 -5.75 2.45
N GLN A 213 1.54 -5.86 1.29
CA GLN A 213 1.08 -6.73 0.21
C GLN A 213 1.30 -8.22 0.55
N LEU A 214 2.28 -8.50 1.40
CA LEU A 214 2.53 -9.81 1.97
C LEU A 214 2.24 -9.80 3.49
N PRO A 215 1.78 -10.93 4.05
CA PRO A 215 1.39 -12.18 3.37
C PRO A 215 0.17 -11.98 2.46
N ASP A 216 0.25 -12.50 1.23
CA ASP A 216 -0.81 -12.35 0.22
C ASP A 216 -1.97 -13.33 0.48
N LYS A 217 -2.92 -12.91 1.29
CA LYS A 217 -4.08 -13.73 1.66
C LYS A 217 -5.09 -13.92 0.53
N GLU A 218 -5.11 -12.98 -0.42
CA GLU A 218 -6.06 -12.94 -1.52
C GLU A 218 -5.50 -13.55 -2.80
N GLY A 219 -4.21 -13.91 -2.84
CA GLY A 219 -3.54 -14.48 -3.99
C GLY A 219 -3.42 -13.51 -5.17
N GLN A 220 -3.23 -12.21 -4.88
CA GLN A 220 -3.20 -11.16 -5.90
C GLN A 220 -1.85 -10.97 -6.58
N MET A 221 -0.75 -11.34 -5.92
CA MET A 221 0.59 -11.12 -6.45
C MET A 221 1.06 -12.25 -7.38
N TYR A 222 1.66 -11.88 -8.51
CA TYR A 222 2.45 -12.80 -9.32
C TYR A 222 3.80 -13.05 -8.66
N HIS A 223 4.18 -14.32 -8.50
CA HIS A 223 5.43 -14.74 -7.88
C HIS A 223 6.29 -15.53 -8.87
N ALA A 224 7.52 -15.07 -9.09
CA ALA A 224 8.56 -15.79 -9.82
C ALA A 224 9.30 -16.71 -8.83
N GLU A 225 8.84 -17.95 -8.70
CA GLU A 225 9.26 -18.88 -7.64
C GLU A 225 10.77 -19.19 -7.65
N VAL A 226 11.37 -19.28 -8.84
CA VAL A 226 12.80 -19.64 -8.98
C VAL A 226 13.71 -18.58 -8.38
N ASP A 227 13.37 -17.32 -8.55
CA ASP A 227 14.17 -16.17 -8.12
C ASP A 227 13.67 -15.58 -6.81
N ASP A 228 12.55 -16.07 -6.27
CA ASP A 228 11.82 -15.53 -5.10
C ASP A 228 11.54 -14.02 -5.22
N LEU A 229 11.06 -13.62 -6.39
CA LEU A 229 10.69 -12.25 -6.72
C LEU A 229 9.20 -12.12 -7.03
N TYR A 230 8.62 -11.01 -6.64
CA TYR A 230 7.21 -10.69 -6.85
C TYR A 230 7.07 -9.55 -7.87
N LEU A 231 6.18 -9.71 -8.86
CA LEU A 231 5.81 -8.61 -9.75
C LEU A 231 4.98 -7.60 -8.94
N ILE A 232 5.27 -6.31 -9.13
CA ILE A 232 4.61 -5.26 -8.34
C ILE A 232 3.14 -5.08 -8.74
N PRO A 233 2.20 -5.03 -7.76
CA PRO A 233 0.80 -4.70 -8.04
C PRO A 233 0.56 -3.19 -8.12
N THR A 234 1.56 -2.39 -7.73
CA THR A 234 1.56 -0.92 -7.69
C THR A 234 3.01 -0.42 -7.46
N ALA A 235 3.36 0.73 -8.00
CA ALA A 235 4.63 1.38 -7.72
C ALA A 235 4.80 1.82 -6.25
N GLU A 236 3.71 1.87 -5.47
CA GLU A 236 3.76 2.07 -4.02
C GLU A 236 4.80 1.15 -3.36
N VAL A 237 4.80 -0.14 -3.74
CA VAL A 237 5.67 -1.13 -3.10
C VAL A 237 7.16 -0.76 -3.22
N PRO A 238 7.75 -0.63 -4.42
CA PRO A 238 9.15 -0.28 -4.53
C PRO A 238 9.45 1.16 -4.06
N VAL A 239 8.57 2.12 -4.32
CA VAL A 239 8.83 3.53 -4.00
C VAL A 239 8.82 3.78 -2.48
N THR A 240 7.88 3.19 -1.75
CA THR A 240 7.84 3.30 -0.29
C THR A 240 9.04 2.58 0.35
N ASN A 241 9.48 1.45 -0.24
CA ASN A 241 10.63 0.69 0.23
C ASN A 241 11.98 1.38 0.01
N ILE A 242 12.08 2.47 -0.74
CA ILE A 242 13.29 3.34 -0.79
C ILE A 242 13.67 3.80 0.63
N PHE A 243 12.67 3.93 1.52
CA PHE A 243 12.84 4.42 2.88
C PHE A 243 12.83 3.32 3.94
N ARG A 244 12.98 2.04 3.53
CA ARG A 244 13.07 0.92 4.47
C ARG A 244 14.39 0.97 5.26
N ASP A 245 14.28 0.76 6.59
CA ASP A 245 15.37 0.79 7.57
C ASP A 245 16.07 2.17 7.71
N GLU A 246 15.44 3.24 7.22
CA GLU A 246 16.00 4.60 7.26
C GLU A 246 15.53 5.38 8.51
N ILE A 247 16.41 6.30 8.95
CA ILE A 247 16.11 7.34 9.92
C ILE A 247 16.30 8.70 9.23
N LEU A 248 15.19 9.32 8.85
CA LEU A 248 15.15 10.58 8.12
C LEU A 248 15.36 11.77 9.08
N ASP A 249 15.82 12.89 8.56
CA ASP A 249 15.79 14.14 9.30
C ASP A 249 14.40 14.80 9.13
N GLU A 250 13.81 15.33 10.23
CA GLU A 250 12.49 15.98 10.19
C GLU A 250 12.44 17.14 9.18
N LYS A 251 13.53 17.87 9.01
CA LYS A 251 13.64 19.00 8.05
C LYS A 251 13.47 18.60 6.58
N ASP A 252 13.66 17.30 6.25
CA ASP A 252 13.55 16.76 4.90
C ASP A 252 12.13 16.27 4.59
N LEU A 253 11.21 16.30 5.58
CA LEU A 253 9.82 15.93 5.45
C LEU A 253 8.94 17.16 5.10
N PRO A 254 7.87 16.98 4.30
CA PRO A 254 7.45 15.74 3.67
C PRO A 254 8.30 15.36 2.46
N ILE A 255 8.64 14.08 2.34
CA ILE A 255 9.24 13.54 1.12
C ILE A 255 8.12 13.19 0.14
N LYS A 256 8.23 13.66 -1.10
CA LYS A 256 7.25 13.45 -2.18
C LYS A 256 7.93 12.71 -3.34
N ARG A 257 7.36 11.54 -3.75
CA ARG A 257 7.84 10.75 -4.89
C ARG A 257 6.70 10.42 -5.83
N CYS A 258 6.94 10.43 -7.13
CA CYS A 258 6.02 9.89 -8.12
C CYS A 258 6.74 8.89 -9.01
N ALA A 259 5.99 7.90 -9.50
CA ALA A 259 6.52 6.88 -10.38
C ALA A 259 5.45 6.39 -11.35
N TYR A 260 5.84 6.19 -12.60
CA TYR A 260 5.10 5.37 -13.55
C TYR A 260 5.57 3.93 -13.44
N SER A 261 4.63 3.00 -13.50
CA SER A 261 4.94 1.57 -13.66
C SER A 261 3.81 0.80 -14.32
N SER A 262 4.17 -0.28 -15.00
CA SER A 262 3.22 -1.38 -15.20
C SER A 262 2.98 -2.08 -13.86
N CYS A 263 1.72 -2.41 -13.59
CA CYS A 263 1.24 -3.07 -12.39
C CYS A 263 0.67 -4.43 -12.77
N PHE A 264 0.87 -5.44 -11.92
CA PHE A 264 0.48 -6.82 -12.18
C PHE A 264 -0.38 -7.35 -11.05
N ARG A 265 -1.64 -7.75 -11.37
CA ARG A 265 -2.57 -8.32 -10.38
C ARG A 265 -3.20 -9.60 -10.94
N ARG A 266 -3.27 -10.64 -10.12
CA ARG A 266 -3.88 -11.91 -10.54
C ARG A 266 -5.40 -11.80 -10.68
N GLU A 267 -6.01 -10.76 -10.13
CA GLU A 267 -7.46 -10.50 -10.17
C GLU A 267 -8.28 -11.74 -9.76
N ALA A 268 -7.76 -12.48 -8.76
CA ALA A 268 -8.36 -13.71 -8.27
C ALA A 268 -9.80 -13.45 -7.78
N GLY A 269 -10.75 -14.25 -8.29
CA GLY A 269 -12.16 -14.10 -7.90
C GLY A 269 -12.99 -13.09 -8.70
N SER A 270 -12.43 -12.45 -9.73
CA SER A 270 -13.15 -11.47 -10.56
C SER A 270 -13.81 -12.12 -11.77
N TYR A 271 -15.12 -11.89 -11.95
CA TYR A 271 -15.92 -12.50 -13.03
C TYR A 271 -16.93 -11.52 -13.65
N GLY A 272 -17.39 -11.82 -14.87
CA GLY A 272 -18.56 -11.20 -15.48
C GLY A 272 -18.32 -9.85 -16.14
N LYS A 273 -19.29 -8.93 -16.05
CA LYS A 273 -19.27 -7.62 -16.75
C LYS A 273 -18.13 -6.71 -16.28
N ASP A 274 -17.64 -6.90 -15.06
CA ASP A 274 -16.61 -6.05 -14.47
C ASP A 274 -15.20 -6.30 -15.04
N VAL A 275 -15.01 -7.42 -15.74
CA VAL A 275 -13.75 -7.77 -16.41
C VAL A 275 -13.74 -7.45 -17.91
N ARG A 276 -14.83 -6.88 -18.48
CA ARG A 276 -14.92 -6.60 -19.91
C ARG A 276 -14.14 -5.36 -20.31
N GLY A 277 -13.41 -5.46 -21.43
CA GLY A 277 -12.64 -4.34 -21.98
C GLY A 277 -11.48 -3.93 -21.06
N LEU A 278 -11.42 -2.64 -20.74
CA LEU A 278 -10.36 -2.04 -19.91
C LEU A 278 -10.77 -1.89 -18.43
N ASN A 279 -11.91 -2.42 -18.02
CA ASN A 279 -12.41 -2.22 -16.66
C ASN A 279 -11.54 -2.90 -15.60
N ARG A 280 -11.00 -4.11 -15.90
CA ARG A 280 -10.17 -4.86 -14.97
C ARG A 280 -9.16 -5.73 -15.75
N LEU A 281 -7.88 -5.54 -15.47
CA LEU A 281 -6.78 -6.12 -16.22
C LEU A 281 -5.76 -6.77 -15.28
N HIS A 282 -5.11 -7.83 -15.76
CA HIS A 282 -4.00 -8.48 -15.08
C HIS A 282 -2.70 -7.66 -15.15
N GLN A 283 -2.53 -6.92 -16.25
CA GLN A 283 -1.45 -5.95 -16.44
C GLN A 283 -2.05 -4.61 -16.84
N PHE A 284 -1.66 -3.55 -16.14
CA PHE A 284 -2.10 -2.18 -16.42
C PHE A 284 -1.06 -1.17 -15.99
N ASP A 285 -1.12 0.02 -16.58
CA ASP A 285 -0.21 1.11 -16.29
C ASP A 285 -0.82 2.11 -15.31
N LYS A 286 0.02 2.63 -14.41
CA LYS A 286 -0.39 3.55 -13.36
C LYS A 286 0.74 4.53 -13.03
N VAL A 287 0.39 5.81 -12.84
CA VAL A 287 1.24 6.76 -12.14
C VAL A 287 0.84 6.75 -10.67
N GLU A 288 1.83 6.57 -9.80
CA GLU A 288 1.67 6.52 -8.35
C GLU A 288 2.37 7.71 -7.70
N ILE A 289 1.76 8.29 -6.69
CA ILE A 289 2.36 9.28 -5.80
C ILE A 289 2.48 8.73 -4.40
N VAL A 290 3.63 8.93 -3.78
CA VAL A 290 3.95 8.47 -2.42
C VAL A 290 4.47 9.63 -1.60
N ARG A 291 4.03 9.73 -0.35
CA ARG A 291 4.59 10.67 0.62
C ARG A 291 5.03 9.96 1.90
N ILE A 292 6.13 10.44 2.44
CA ILE A 292 6.60 10.12 3.79
C ILE A 292 6.55 11.42 4.58
N ASP A 293 5.85 11.41 5.71
CA ASP A 293 5.63 12.64 6.50
C ASP A 293 5.66 12.36 8.01
N THR A 294 5.63 13.42 8.79
CA THR A 294 5.45 13.32 10.24
C THR A 294 3.98 13.02 10.58
N PRO A 295 3.70 12.43 11.74
CA PRO A 295 2.33 12.23 12.23
C PRO A 295 1.51 13.52 12.27
N GLN A 296 2.14 14.64 12.61
CA GLN A 296 1.50 15.94 12.78
C GLN A 296 1.00 16.54 11.45
N HIS A 297 1.68 16.27 10.34
CA HIS A 297 1.40 16.88 9.04
C HIS A 297 0.76 15.91 8.03
N SER A 298 0.71 14.62 8.32
CA SER A 298 0.28 13.59 7.35
C SER A 298 -1.16 13.78 6.83
N TYR A 299 -2.06 14.33 7.63
CA TYR A 299 -3.43 14.61 7.19
C TYR A 299 -3.52 15.86 6.30
N GLN A 300 -2.65 16.85 6.50
CA GLN A 300 -2.49 17.94 5.53
C GLN A 300 -1.93 17.39 4.20
N SER A 301 -0.91 16.54 4.27
CA SER A 301 -0.37 15.83 3.11
C SER A 301 -1.43 15.02 2.38
N LEU A 302 -2.34 14.34 3.09
CA LEU A 302 -3.48 13.63 2.50
C LEU A 302 -4.38 14.58 1.70
N ASN A 303 -4.77 15.71 2.28
CA ASN A 303 -5.61 16.72 1.60
C ASN A 303 -4.94 17.26 0.32
N GLU A 304 -3.65 17.57 0.37
CA GLU A 304 -2.88 18.00 -0.81
C GLU A 304 -2.82 16.92 -1.90
N MET A 305 -2.78 15.64 -1.52
CA MET A 305 -2.84 14.52 -2.48
C MET A 305 -4.22 14.41 -3.12
N LEU A 306 -5.29 14.56 -2.34
CA LEU A 306 -6.67 14.58 -2.85
C LEU A 306 -6.87 15.73 -3.85
N GLU A 307 -6.43 16.94 -3.52
CA GLU A 307 -6.47 18.11 -4.40
C GLU A 307 -5.69 17.87 -5.70
N HIS A 308 -4.53 17.21 -5.63
CA HIS A 308 -3.74 16.89 -6.81
C HIS A 308 -4.47 15.93 -7.75
N VAL A 309 -5.06 14.85 -7.23
CA VAL A 309 -5.80 13.86 -8.04
C VAL A 309 -7.05 14.50 -8.63
N GLU A 310 -7.81 15.28 -7.85
CA GLU A 310 -8.95 16.03 -8.33
C GLU A 310 -8.58 16.96 -9.50
N HIS A 311 -7.47 17.70 -9.37
CA HIS A 311 -6.97 18.59 -10.41
C HIS A 311 -6.68 17.86 -11.74
N LEU A 312 -6.17 16.62 -11.69
CA LEU A 312 -5.97 15.80 -12.89
C LEU A 312 -7.30 15.50 -13.58
N LEU A 313 -8.33 15.11 -12.83
CA LEU A 313 -9.66 14.80 -13.38
C LEU A 313 -10.33 16.05 -13.97
N MET A 314 -10.21 17.20 -13.30
CA MET A 314 -10.70 18.48 -13.80
C MET A 314 -10.01 18.87 -15.12
N LYS A 315 -8.69 18.69 -15.25
CA LYS A 315 -7.94 18.96 -16.49
C LYS A 315 -8.32 18.03 -17.63
N LEU A 316 -8.71 16.79 -17.29
CA LEU A 316 -9.22 15.84 -18.27
C LEU A 316 -10.69 16.09 -18.64
N GLU A 317 -11.34 17.06 -18.01
CA GLU A 317 -12.76 17.41 -18.22
C GLU A 317 -13.70 16.21 -17.94
N LEU A 318 -13.34 15.31 -17.00
CA LEU A 318 -14.13 14.13 -16.66
C LEU A 318 -15.06 14.41 -15.48
N PRO A 319 -16.33 13.97 -15.52
CA PRO A 319 -17.20 13.99 -14.35
C PRO A 319 -16.68 13.00 -13.30
N TYR A 320 -16.63 13.41 -12.03
CA TYR A 320 -16.06 12.61 -10.97
C TYR A 320 -16.84 12.69 -9.66
N HIS A 321 -16.65 11.65 -8.84
CA HIS A 321 -16.97 11.60 -7.42
C HIS A 321 -15.69 11.39 -6.61
N ILE A 322 -15.67 11.93 -5.40
CA ILE A 322 -14.69 11.59 -4.36
C ILE A 322 -15.47 10.92 -3.24
N LEU A 323 -15.12 9.66 -2.96
CA LEU A 323 -15.73 8.86 -1.93
C LEU A 323 -14.79 8.76 -0.73
N ARG A 324 -15.32 8.94 0.48
CA ARG A 324 -14.63 8.47 1.69
C ARG A 324 -15.10 7.06 2.00
N LEU A 325 -14.17 6.11 2.01
CA LEU A 325 -14.49 4.71 2.21
C LEU A 325 -14.93 4.43 3.65
N CYS A 326 -15.93 3.56 3.78
CA CYS A 326 -16.36 3.04 5.07
C CYS A 326 -15.43 1.94 5.58
N GLY A 327 -15.58 1.56 6.84
CA GLY A 327 -14.71 0.59 7.48
C GLY A 327 -14.64 -0.76 6.78
N GLY A 328 -15.76 -1.24 6.22
CA GLY A 328 -15.84 -2.54 5.55
C GLY A 328 -15.27 -2.58 4.13
N ASP A 329 -15.06 -1.41 3.50
CA ASP A 329 -14.51 -1.32 2.13
C ASP A 329 -13.03 -0.88 2.10
N MET A 330 -12.48 -0.47 3.25
CA MET A 330 -11.08 -0.05 3.32
C MET A 330 -10.11 -1.21 3.15
N SER A 331 -8.97 -0.94 2.48
CA SER A 331 -7.88 -1.90 2.39
C SER A 331 -7.33 -2.29 3.76
N PHE A 332 -6.66 -3.44 3.81
CA PHE A 332 -6.04 -4.00 5.02
C PHE A 332 -5.12 -3.00 5.74
N THR A 333 -4.35 -2.21 5.00
CA THR A 333 -3.29 -1.35 5.53
C THR A 333 -3.69 0.09 5.80
N SER A 334 -4.77 0.61 5.19
CA SER A 334 -5.18 2.01 5.29
C SER A 334 -5.80 2.34 6.65
N ALA A 335 -5.48 3.50 7.21
CA ALA A 335 -6.18 4.11 8.34
C ALA A 335 -7.39 4.93 7.88
N ILE A 336 -7.25 5.60 6.75
CA ILE A 336 -8.31 6.32 6.02
C ILE A 336 -8.01 6.26 4.53
N CYS A 337 -9.07 6.17 3.72
CA CYS A 337 -8.95 6.05 2.27
C CYS A 337 -10.05 6.86 1.58
N TYR A 338 -9.67 7.47 0.45
CA TYR A 338 -10.59 8.15 -0.46
C TYR A 338 -10.41 7.59 -1.86
N ASP A 339 -11.53 7.22 -2.50
CA ASP A 339 -11.54 6.79 -3.88
C ASP A 339 -12.08 7.88 -4.79
N PHE A 340 -11.51 7.96 -5.98
CA PHE A 340 -12.01 8.81 -7.06
C PHE A 340 -12.64 7.92 -8.12
N GLU A 341 -13.85 8.26 -8.47
CA GLU A 341 -14.60 7.60 -9.53
C GLU A 341 -14.87 8.59 -10.66
N VAL A 342 -14.89 8.10 -11.90
CA VAL A 342 -15.28 8.85 -13.09
C VAL A 342 -16.52 8.24 -13.72
N TRP A 343 -17.35 9.08 -14.32
CA TRP A 343 -18.54 8.62 -15.01
C TRP A 343 -18.19 7.90 -16.31
N SER A 344 -18.76 6.73 -16.51
CA SER A 344 -18.74 5.97 -17.78
C SER A 344 -20.08 6.14 -18.46
N ALA A 345 -20.12 6.92 -19.53
CA ALA A 345 -21.37 7.34 -20.17
C ALA A 345 -22.14 6.18 -20.85
N ALA A 346 -21.41 5.19 -21.37
CA ALA A 346 -22.03 4.05 -22.05
C ALA A 346 -22.43 2.92 -21.08
N GLN A 347 -21.69 2.76 -19.97
CA GLN A 347 -22.01 1.78 -18.95
C GLN A 347 -23.01 2.33 -17.91
N GLU A 348 -23.26 3.64 -17.93
CA GLU A 348 -24.13 4.37 -17.00
C GLU A 348 -23.78 4.10 -15.53
N ARG A 349 -22.46 4.08 -15.22
CA ARG A 349 -21.93 3.82 -13.88
C ARG A 349 -20.66 4.61 -13.60
N TRP A 350 -20.32 4.70 -12.33
CA TRP A 350 -19.06 5.23 -11.87
C TRP A 350 -17.98 4.15 -11.92
N LEU A 351 -16.75 4.54 -12.32
CA LEU A 351 -15.57 3.68 -12.40
C LEU A 351 -14.50 4.27 -11.48
N GLU A 352 -14.05 3.52 -10.50
CA GLU A 352 -12.92 3.88 -9.66
C GLU A 352 -11.63 4.00 -10.50
N VAL A 353 -10.95 5.12 -10.40
CA VAL A 353 -9.72 5.43 -11.16
C VAL A 353 -8.53 5.76 -10.28
N SER A 354 -8.77 6.03 -9.00
CA SER A 354 -7.74 6.32 -8.02
C SER A 354 -8.22 5.96 -6.62
N SER A 355 -7.26 5.55 -5.80
CA SER A 355 -7.43 5.41 -4.36
C SER A 355 -6.29 6.16 -3.69
N VAL A 356 -6.60 7.03 -2.70
CA VAL A 356 -5.62 7.83 -1.95
C VAL A 356 -5.74 7.50 -0.48
N SER A 357 -4.66 7.01 0.13
CA SER A 357 -4.66 6.49 1.49
C SER A 357 -3.61 7.16 2.38
N ASN A 358 -3.97 7.32 3.67
CA ASN A 358 -3.02 7.51 4.75
C ASN A 358 -2.95 6.22 5.58
N PHE A 359 -1.76 5.66 5.72
CA PHE A 359 -1.52 4.43 6.49
C PHE A 359 -1.09 4.72 7.93
N GLU A 360 -0.96 6.00 8.28
CA GLU A 360 -0.34 6.42 9.52
C GLU A 360 1.01 5.72 9.72
N SER A 361 1.30 5.22 10.92
CA SER A 361 2.57 4.52 11.20
C SER A 361 2.59 3.04 10.82
N TYR A 362 1.51 2.50 10.25
CA TYR A 362 1.36 1.06 10.04
C TYR A 362 2.41 0.47 9.09
N GLN A 363 2.59 1.08 7.92
CA GLN A 363 3.63 0.66 6.98
C GLN A 363 5.01 1.07 7.49
N ALA A 364 5.17 2.27 8.05
CA ALA A 364 6.43 2.74 8.60
C ALA A 364 6.98 1.81 9.69
N ASN A 365 6.11 1.22 10.52
CA ASN A 365 6.53 0.21 11.51
C ASN A 365 6.99 -1.11 10.88
N ARG A 366 6.40 -1.54 9.74
CA ARG A 366 6.88 -2.71 8.97
C ARG A 366 8.21 -2.44 8.28
N LEU A 367 8.36 -1.23 7.74
CA LEU A 367 9.54 -0.75 7.01
C LEU A 367 10.67 -0.31 7.94
N HIS A 368 10.44 -0.14 9.23
CA HIS A 368 11.35 0.56 10.15
C HIS A 368 11.71 1.97 9.65
N CYS A 369 10.77 2.63 8.94
CA CYS A 369 10.93 4.00 8.46
C CYS A 369 10.64 4.99 9.58
N ARG A 370 11.64 5.73 10.01
CA ARG A 370 11.61 6.60 11.18
C ARG A 370 12.16 7.97 10.84
N TYR A 371 11.88 8.95 11.67
CA TYR A 371 12.52 10.25 11.56
C TYR A 371 13.05 10.71 12.93
N ARG A 372 14.04 11.59 12.87
CA ARG A 372 14.63 12.22 14.04
C ARG A 372 14.04 13.60 14.22
N ARG A 373 13.32 13.81 15.30
CA ARG A 373 12.74 15.12 15.66
C ARG A 373 13.82 16.18 15.79
N ALA A 374 13.54 17.38 15.29
CA ALA A 374 14.48 18.50 15.34
C ALA A 374 14.65 19.03 16.77
N GLU A 375 13.55 19.04 17.54
CA GLU A 375 13.47 19.63 18.89
C GLU A 375 14.29 18.86 19.93
N ASP A 376 14.00 17.57 20.12
CA ASP A 376 14.53 16.75 21.23
C ASP A 376 15.37 15.54 20.77
N LYS A 377 15.58 15.42 19.45
CA LYS A 377 16.35 14.33 18.81
C LYS A 377 15.76 12.92 19.01
N LYS A 378 14.56 12.81 19.53
CA LYS A 378 13.88 11.51 19.62
C LYS A 378 13.58 10.96 18.24
N ILE A 379 13.58 9.62 18.17
CA ILE A 379 13.27 8.90 16.95
C ILE A 379 11.82 8.43 17.04
N GLU A 380 11.01 8.78 16.03
CA GLU A 380 9.62 8.40 15.90
C GLU A 380 9.37 7.73 14.55
N LEU A 381 8.28 6.96 14.43
CA LEU A 381 7.83 6.40 13.16
C LEU A 381 7.27 7.51 12.27
N CYS A 382 7.61 7.45 10.99
CA CYS A 382 6.95 8.27 9.98
C CYS A 382 5.49 7.83 9.77
N HIS A 383 4.70 8.68 9.11
CA HIS A 383 3.49 8.29 8.42
C HIS A 383 3.78 8.10 6.93
N THR A 384 3.13 7.11 6.31
CA THR A 384 3.23 6.87 4.87
C THR A 384 1.88 7.11 4.22
N LEU A 385 1.89 7.66 3.01
CA LEU A 385 0.71 7.92 2.21
C LEU A 385 0.99 7.50 0.76
N ASN A 386 -0.03 7.02 0.07
CA ASN A 386 0.01 6.80 -1.35
C ASN A 386 -1.24 7.30 -2.06
N GLY A 387 -1.16 7.41 -3.37
CA GLY A 387 -2.32 7.66 -4.21
C GLY A 387 -2.03 7.34 -5.67
N SER A 388 -3.02 6.81 -6.38
CA SER A 388 -2.94 6.65 -7.82
C SER A 388 -3.20 7.99 -8.51
N ALA A 389 -2.27 8.44 -9.35
CA ALA A 389 -2.37 9.73 -10.04
C ALA A 389 -2.20 9.61 -11.57
N LEU A 390 -2.91 8.74 -12.35
CA LEU A 390 -4.06 7.90 -12.11
C LEU A 390 -3.80 6.47 -12.65
N ALA A 391 -4.78 5.55 -12.51
CA ALA A 391 -4.76 4.25 -13.19
C ALA A 391 -5.26 4.42 -14.64
N LEU A 392 -4.40 4.17 -15.64
CA LEU A 392 -4.66 4.54 -17.03
C LEU A 392 -5.85 3.82 -17.69
N PRO A 393 -6.08 2.51 -17.52
CA PRO A 393 -7.10 1.82 -18.32
C PRO A 393 -8.51 2.35 -18.13
N ARG A 394 -8.93 2.59 -16.89
CA ARG A 394 -10.27 3.12 -16.61
C ARG A 394 -10.41 4.59 -17.00
N ILE A 395 -9.34 5.38 -16.93
CA ILE A 395 -9.27 6.76 -17.46
C ILE A 395 -9.43 6.74 -18.98
N VAL A 396 -8.73 5.84 -19.67
CA VAL A 396 -8.88 5.66 -21.12
C VAL A 396 -10.30 5.27 -21.47
N ALA A 397 -10.88 4.27 -20.78
CA ALA A 397 -12.26 3.85 -20.99
C ALA A 397 -13.25 5.01 -20.81
N ALA A 398 -13.11 5.79 -19.73
CA ALA A 398 -13.96 6.94 -19.46
C ALA A 398 -13.79 8.05 -20.52
N ILE A 399 -12.57 8.39 -20.92
CA ILE A 399 -12.33 9.37 -21.98
C ILE A 399 -12.95 8.90 -23.30
N MET A 400 -12.77 7.63 -23.67
CA MET A 400 -13.36 7.08 -24.88
C MET A 400 -14.89 7.19 -24.88
N GLU A 401 -15.53 6.79 -23.79
CA GLU A 401 -16.99 6.77 -23.68
C GLU A 401 -17.58 8.19 -23.58
N ASN A 402 -16.93 9.07 -22.79
CA ASN A 402 -17.46 10.42 -22.58
C ASN A 402 -17.18 11.38 -23.77
N ASN A 403 -16.11 11.16 -24.52
CA ASN A 403 -15.69 12.07 -25.60
C ASN A 403 -15.96 11.53 -27.01
N GLN A 404 -16.76 10.45 -27.13
CA GLN A 404 -17.08 9.89 -28.44
C GLN A 404 -17.92 10.83 -29.30
N THR A 405 -17.66 10.80 -30.60
CA THR A 405 -18.39 11.54 -31.63
C THR A 405 -18.76 10.61 -32.78
N ALA A 406 -19.45 11.11 -33.79
CA ALA A 406 -19.79 10.35 -34.99
C ALA A 406 -18.56 9.87 -35.81
N VAL A 407 -17.42 10.57 -35.68
CA VAL A 407 -16.22 10.37 -36.53
C VAL A 407 -14.97 9.94 -35.76
N GLY A 408 -15.04 9.79 -34.45
CA GLY A 408 -13.92 9.41 -33.60
C GLY A 408 -14.12 9.81 -32.15
N ILE A 409 -13.04 9.71 -31.34
CA ILE A 409 -13.05 10.07 -29.94
C ILE A 409 -12.16 11.31 -29.76
N ARG A 410 -12.74 12.40 -29.27
CA ARG A 410 -12.02 13.65 -29.05
C ARG A 410 -11.01 13.51 -27.91
N VAL A 411 -9.77 13.89 -28.18
CA VAL A 411 -8.72 13.93 -27.17
C VAL A 411 -8.95 15.15 -26.25
N PRO A 412 -8.87 15.01 -24.92
CA PRO A 412 -8.89 16.15 -24.01
C PRO A 412 -7.84 17.19 -24.40
N LYS A 413 -8.20 18.48 -24.38
CA LYS A 413 -7.34 19.57 -24.87
C LYS A 413 -5.94 19.57 -24.24
N VAL A 414 -5.86 19.25 -22.95
CA VAL A 414 -4.60 19.19 -22.19
C VAL A 414 -3.66 18.11 -22.71
N LEU A 415 -4.17 17.05 -23.35
CA LEU A 415 -3.38 15.93 -23.87
C LEU A 415 -2.94 16.13 -25.34
N VAL A 416 -3.57 17.04 -26.10
CA VAL A 416 -3.24 17.28 -27.50
C VAL A 416 -1.73 17.56 -27.70
N PRO A 417 -1.06 18.40 -26.90
CA PRO A 417 0.37 18.61 -27.04
C PRO A 417 1.23 17.36 -26.83
N TYR A 418 0.79 16.43 -25.99
CA TYR A 418 1.47 15.16 -25.72
C TYR A 418 1.19 14.11 -26.79
N CYS A 419 -0.04 14.05 -27.30
CA CYS A 419 -0.47 13.11 -28.34
C CYS A 419 0.07 13.50 -29.72
N GLY A 420 -0.02 14.79 -30.07
CA GLY A 420 0.23 15.31 -31.42
C GLY A 420 -0.96 15.11 -32.37
N PHE A 421 -2.15 14.81 -31.84
CA PHE A 421 -3.42 14.71 -32.57
C PHE A 421 -4.60 15.06 -31.66
N GLU A 422 -5.73 15.43 -32.26
CA GLU A 422 -6.95 15.84 -31.55
C GLU A 422 -8.03 14.75 -31.50
N MET A 423 -7.85 13.65 -32.27
CA MET A 423 -8.86 12.63 -32.47
C MET A 423 -8.23 11.22 -32.47
N LEU A 424 -8.83 10.32 -31.69
CA LEU A 424 -8.63 8.89 -31.83
C LEU A 424 -9.65 8.37 -32.86
N ASP A 425 -9.18 7.87 -33.99
CA ASP A 425 -9.94 7.38 -35.14
C ASP A 425 -9.21 6.19 -35.78
N ASP A 426 -9.73 5.65 -36.86
CA ASP A 426 -9.16 4.55 -37.64
C ASP A 426 -7.93 4.93 -38.48
N LYS A 427 -7.55 6.18 -38.48
CA LYS A 427 -6.37 6.65 -39.24
C LYS A 427 -5.12 6.39 -38.44
N HIS A 428 -4.38 5.39 -38.82
CA HIS A 428 -3.04 5.15 -38.30
C HIS A 428 -2.09 6.16 -38.95
N PHE A 429 -1.68 7.23 -38.25
CA PHE A 429 -0.71 8.27 -38.66
C PHE A 429 -0.54 8.55 -40.15
#